data_8deaebcd5a759535c2f801acf338a24b
#
_entry.id   8deaebcd5a759535c2f801acf338a24b
#
_cell.length_a   1.000
_cell.length_b   1.000
_cell.length_c   1.000
_cell.angle_alpha   90.00
_cell.angle_beta   90.00
_cell.angle_gamma   90.00
#
_symmetry.space_group_name_H-M   'P 1'
#
loop_
_entity.id
_entity.type
_entity.pdbx_description
1 polymer ?
#
loop_
_entity_poly.entity_id
_entity_poly.type
_entity_poly.pdbx_seq_one_letter_code
_entity_poly.pdbx_strand_id
1 'polypeptide(L)'
;GAPTAVPPKAPAKYVENGVCLGCHQEEARQWRDSHHAKAMALPTAEMVRGDFSNTSFTDRGVTARFFKRGDRFFVNIEGEDGKPSDFEIKYTFGLEPLQQYLIELKGGRLQPLTIAWDGPNKKWFHLYPHEKAPPGDVLHWTGRYQTANTMCLVCHTTDYEKRYDAATDSFASRWAELNVSCQACHGPGDRHVEWETRLRGAGEKPLSPPREPHALTVDIRGADARRRTELCAPCHLRRSELTPRPAPGEPLLDNYLPSLLVEPLYYADGQQLEEVYVDGSFRQSLMFQRGVTCTNCHNAHTGKLKRSGNAVCLQCHKPDPNPSFPTAAGSFDSPKHHFHKEGSKGALCVTCHMPARPYMGIQLRPDHSIRNPRPDLSVKLGVPDACTTCHVGKTAQWSADAVVKWYGPVRKQGTHYG
;
A
#
# COMPACT_ATOMS: atom_id res chain seq x y z
N GLY A 1 16.32 0.38 51.20
CA GLY A 1 17.07 0.10 50.01
C GLY A 1 16.36 0.61 48.80
N ALA A 2 17.00 1.40 47.95
CA ALA A 2 16.43 1.82 46.67
C ALA A 2 16.16 0.59 45.81
N PRO A 3 15.04 0.51 45.05
CA PRO A 3 14.82 -0.61 44.17
C PRO A 3 15.93 -0.66 43.13
N THR A 4 16.64 -1.77 43.08
CA THR A 4 17.65 -2.03 42.05
C THR A 4 16.94 -1.98 40.70
N ALA A 5 17.28 -0.99 39.86
CA ALA A 5 16.74 -0.88 38.51
C ALA A 5 17.03 -2.19 37.75
N VAL A 6 16.01 -2.88 37.35
CA VAL A 6 16.16 -4.05 36.46
C VAL A 6 16.85 -3.53 35.19
N PRO A 7 18.00 -4.12 34.79
CA PRO A 7 18.69 -3.66 33.59
C PRO A 7 17.73 -3.73 32.39
N PRO A 8 17.74 -2.74 31.48
CA PRO A 8 16.89 -2.72 30.33
C PRO A 8 17.10 -4.01 29.53
N LYS A 9 16.02 -4.72 29.26
CA LYS A 9 16.05 -5.95 28.46
C LYS A 9 16.62 -5.63 27.08
N ALA A 10 17.64 -6.37 26.63
CA ALA A 10 18.23 -6.18 25.31
C ALA A 10 17.15 -6.06 24.22
N PRO A 11 17.32 -5.23 23.19
CA PRO A 11 16.32 -5.09 22.13
C PRO A 11 16.08 -6.45 21.46
N ALA A 12 14.82 -6.71 21.10
CA ALA A 12 14.44 -7.93 20.38
C ALA A 12 15.07 -7.92 18.97
N LYS A 13 15.35 -9.10 18.43
CA LYS A 13 16.03 -9.28 17.14
C LYS A 13 15.13 -9.93 16.10
N TYR A 14 15.31 -9.52 14.86
CA TYR A 14 14.68 -10.18 13.72
C TYR A 14 15.32 -11.54 13.48
N VAL A 15 14.52 -12.54 13.16
CA VAL A 15 14.94 -13.89 12.77
C VAL A 15 14.68 -14.11 11.29
N GLU A 16 15.30 -15.13 10.70
CA GLU A 16 14.99 -15.52 9.31
C GLU A 16 13.51 -15.91 9.19
N ASN A 17 12.84 -15.42 8.13
CA ASN A 17 11.41 -15.64 7.91
C ASN A 17 11.04 -17.12 7.83
N GLY A 18 11.97 -17.98 7.37
CA GLY A 18 11.80 -19.43 7.33
C GLY A 18 11.42 -20.05 8.67
N VAL A 19 11.91 -19.49 9.79
CA VAL A 19 11.58 -19.93 11.15
C VAL A 19 10.10 -19.74 11.45
N CYS A 20 9.52 -18.58 11.05
CA CYS A 20 8.08 -18.31 11.19
C CYS A 20 7.25 -19.26 10.32
N LEU A 21 7.64 -19.41 9.05
CA LEU A 21 6.92 -20.24 8.08
C LEU A 21 6.89 -21.71 8.46
N GLY A 22 7.90 -22.21 9.19
CA GLY A 22 7.96 -23.59 9.67
C GLY A 22 6.88 -23.95 10.68
N CYS A 23 6.48 -23.01 11.53
CA CYS A 23 5.45 -23.19 12.57
C CYS A 23 4.07 -22.70 12.13
N HIS A 24 3.99 -21.56 11.42
CA HIS A 24 2.73 -20.92 11.02
C HIS A 24 2.37 -21.26 9.56
N GLN A 25 2.16 -22.54 9.27
CA GLN A 25 2.00 -23.05 7.91
C GLN A 25 0.78 -22.49 7.17
N GLU A 26 -0.33 -22.28 7.87
CA GLU A 26 -1.56 -21.74 7.26
C GLU A 26 -1.38 -20.26 6.87
N GLU A 27 -0.86 -19.44 7.77
CA GLU A 27 -0.54 -18.04 7.51
C GLU A 27 0.55 -17.92 6.44
N ALA A 28 1.53 -18.81 6.46
CA ALA A 28 2.57 -18.90 5.44
C ALA A 28 2.00 -19.21 4.05
N ARG A 29 1.08 -20.13 3.95
CA ARG A 29 0.39 -20.48 2.70
C ARG A 29 -0.38 -19.27 2.14
N GLN A 30 -1.09 -18.55 3.00
CA GLN A 30 -1.80 -17.34 2.60
C GLN A 30 -0.87 -16.21 2.16
N TRP A 31 0.24 -16.01 2.87
CA TRP A 31 1.17 -14.91 2.64
C TRP A 31 2.02 -15.11 1.37
N ARG A 32 2.50 -16.33 1.07
CA ARG A 32 3.42 -16.61 -0.06
C ARG A 32 2.95 -16.07 -1.41
N ASP A 33 1.64 -16.05 -1.66
CA ASP A 33 1.08 -15.55 -2.91
C ASP A 33 0.59 -14.09 -2.82
N SER A 34 0.83 -13.43 -1.72
CA SER A 34 0.43 -12.04 -1.50
C SER A 34 1.38 -11.05 -2.20
N HIS A 35 0.89 -9.84 -2.43
CA HIS A 35 1.73 -8.73 -2.87
C HIS A 35 2.77 -8.35 -1.82
N HIS A 36 2.53 -8.60 -0.53
CA HIS A 36 3.51 -8.38 0.54
C HIS A 36 4.73 -9.30 0.37
N ALA A 37 4.52 -10.59 0.13
CA ALA A 37 5.61 -11.55 -0.12
C ALA A 37 6.41 -11.25 -1.39
N LYS A 38 5.80 -10.55 -2.34
CA LYS A 38 6.35 -10.24 -3.67
C LYS A 38 6.59 -8.74 -3.87
N ALA A 39 6.62 -7.97 -2.78
CA ALA A 39 6.79 -6.52 -2.82
C ALA A 39 8.15 -6.12 -3.44
N MET A 40 9.19 -6.88 -3.14
CA MET A 40 10.53 -6.80 -3.73
C MET A 40 11.15 -8.19 -3.71
N ALA A 41 11.85 -8.59 -4.78
CA ALA A 41 12.46 -9.90 -4.90
C ALA A 41 13.70 -9.88 -5.80
N LEU A 42 14.51 -10.95 -5.71
CA LEU A 42 15.56 -11.20 -6.69
C LEU A 42 14.95 -11.47 -8.08
N PRO A 43 15.60 -11.03 -9.16
CA PRO A 43 15.07 -11.13 -10.52
C PRO A 43 15.26 -12.56 -11.09
N THR A 44 14.49 -13.50 -10.56
CA THR A 44 14.45 -14.87 -11.10
C THR A 44 13.47 -14.99 -12.26
N ALA A 45 13.56 -16.05 -13.03
CA ALA A 45 12.62 -16.33 -14.13
C ALA A 45 11.17 -16.43 -13.67
N GLU A 46 10.94 -16.84 -12.41
CA GLU A 46 9.62 -16.89 -11.78
C GLU A 46 9.11 -15.49 -11.38
N MET A 47 9.99 -14.62 -10.91
CA MET A 47 9.61 -13.31 -10.37
C MET A 47 9.50 -12.22 -11.43
N VAL A 48 10.30 -12.30 -12.51
CA VAL A 48 10.29 -11.31 -13.58
C VAL A 48 9.05 -11.49 -14.46
N ARG A 49 8.24 -10.43 -14.59
CA ARG A 49 7.00 -10.40 -15.41
C ARG A 49 7.22 -9.76 -16.78
N GLY A 50 8.16 -8.84 -16.89
CA GLY A 50 8.47 -8.13 -18.12
C GLY A 50 9.07 -9.02 -19.19
N ASP A 51 8.90 -8.61 -20.44
CA ASP A 51 9.47 -9.31 -21.59
C ASP A 51 10.93 -8.91 -21.82
N PHE A 52 11.85 -9.78 -21.41
CA PHE A 52 13.30 -9.64 -21.61
C PHE A 52 13.82 -10.49 -22.80
N SER A 53 12.98 -10.85 -23.75
CA SER A 53 13.37 -11.58 -24.96
C SER A 53 13.90 -10.65 -26.06
N ASN A 54 14.78 -9.72 -25.71
CA ASN A 54 15.37 -8.72 -26.61
C ASN A 54 14.33 -7.71 -27.15
N THR A 55 13.35 -7.34 -26.33
CA THR A 55 12.31 -6.38 -26.68
C THR A 55 12.78 -4.95 -26.45
N SER A 56 12.21 -4.00 -27.19
CA SER A 56 12.51 -2.58 -27.07
C SER A 56 11.27 -1.76 -26.80
N PHE A 57 11.45 -0.70 -26.06
CA PHE A 57 10.43 0.33 -25.81
C PHE A 57 11.06 1.70 -26.10
N THR A 58 10.39 2.51 -26.90
CA THR A 58 10.84 3.86 -27.23
C THR A 58 9.81 4.88 -26.77
N ASP A 59 10.25 5.85 -25.99
CA ASP A 59 9.43 6.99 -25.58
C ASP A 59 10.22 8.29 -25.74
N ARG A 60 9.66 9.26 -26.45
CA ARG A 60 10.23 10.61 -26.64
C ARG A 60 11.71 10.63 -27.09
N GLY A 61 12.09 9.68 -27.92
CA GLY A 61 13.43 9.56 -28.49
C GLY A 61 14.41 8.74 -27.64
N VAL A 62 14.04 8.35 -26.43
CA VAL A 62 14.82 7.43 -25.59
C VAL A 62 14.37 6.01 -25.86
N THR A 63 15.31 5.12 -26.19
CA THR A 63 15.03 3.69 -26.40
C THR A 63 15.65 2.87 -25.29
N ALA A 64 14.82 2.07 -24.63
CA ALA A 64 15.24 1.03 -23.71
C ALA A 64 15.09 -0.35 -24.37
N ARG A 65 16.13 -1.18 -24.31
CA ARG A 65 16.12 -2.56 -24.80
C ARG A 65 16.31 -3.53 -23.63
N PHE A 66 15.36 -4.44 -23.46
CA PHE A 66 15.31 -5.43 -22.37
C PHE A 66 15.75 -6.81 -22.87
N PHE A 67 16.75 -7.41 -22.24
CA PHE A 67 17.34 -8.65 -22.70
C PHE A 67 17.95 -9.48 -21.56
N LYS A 68 18.35 -10.72 -21.86
CA LYS A 68 19.04 -11.63 -20.93
C LYS A 68 20.47 -11.92 -21.36
N ARG A 69 21.32 -12.19 -20.37
CA ARG A 69 22.62 -12.86 -20.53
C ARG A 69 22.67 -14.03 -19.56
N GLY A 70 22.49 -15.25 -20.07
CA GLY A 70 22.23 -16.41 -19.23
C GLY A 70 20.96 -16.20 -18.40
N ASP A 71 21.06 -16.39 -17.10
CA ASP A 71 19.93 -16.23 -16.17
C ASP A 71 19.78 -14.80 -15.64
N ARG A 72 20.62 -13.87 -16.08
CA ARG A 72 20.62 -12.47 -15.63
C ARG A 72 19.82 -11.57 -16.59
N PHE A 73 19.12 -10.60 -16.03
CA PHE A 73 18.26 -9.65 -16.75
C PHE A 73 18.95 -8.30 -16.88
N PHE A 74 18.85 -7.67 -18.04
CA PHE A 74 19.50 -6.40 -18.36
C PHE A 74 18.58 -5.44 -19.10
N VAL A 75 18.84 -4.17 -18.93
CA VAL A 75 18.28 -3.12 -19.78
C VAL A 75 19.43 -2.29 -20.38
N ASN A 76 19.37 -2.04 -21.69
CA ASN A 76 20.21 -1.05 -22.35
C ASN A 76 19.41 0.24 -22.48
N ILE A 77 19.85 1.30 -21.81
CA ILE A 77 19.18 2.60 -21.75
C ILE A 77 20.22 3.69 -21.51
N GLU A 78 19.89 4.95 -21.80
CA GLU A 78 20.78 6.08 -21.47
C GLU A 78 21.04 6.17 -19.97
N GLY A 79 22.30 6.36 -19.61
CA GLY A 79 22.76 6.56 -18.25
C GLY A 79 22.79 8.04 -17.86
N GLU A 80 23.49 8.34 -16.77
CA GLU A 80 23.69 9.70 -16.24
C GLU A 80 24.43 10.61 -17.25
N ASP A 81 25.31 10.04 -18.07
CA ASP A 81 26.07 10.75 -19.10
C ASP A 81 25.32 10.89 -20.44
N GLY A 82 24.07 10.46 -20.50
CA GLY A 82 23.24 10.49 -21.71
C GLY A 82 23.59 9.43 -22.75
N LYS A 83 24.50 8.49 -22.45
CA LYS A 83 24.90 7.42 -23.38
C LYS A 83 24.20 6.11 -23.02
N PRO A 84 23.71 5.37 -24.01
CA PRO A 84 23.18 4.03 -23.78
C PRO A 84 24.23 3.09 -23.18
N SER A 85 23.90 2.44 -22.09
CA SER A 85 24.73 1.45 -21.40
C SER A 85 23.90 0.28 -20.92
N ASP A 86 24.53 -0.87 -20.72
CA ASP A 86 23.86 -2.06 -20.22
C ASP A 86 23.86 -2.05 -18.69
N PHE A 87 22.66 -2.06 -18.12
CA PHE A 87 22.47 -2.10 -16.67
C PHE A 87 21.82 -3.44 -16.29
N GLU A 88 22.37 -4.08 -15.27
CA GLU A 88 21.80 -5.29 -14.72
C GLU A 88 20.62 -4.97 -13.80
N ILE A 89 19.53 -5.72 -13.94
CA ILE A 89 18.41 -5.66 -13.01
C ILE A 89 18.82 -6.35 -11.71
N LYS A 90 18.78 -5.59 -10.62
CA LYS A 90 19.16 -6.08 -9.29
C LYS A 90 17.99 -6.70 -8.53
N TYR A 91 16.81 -6.08 -8.64
CA TYR A 91 15.59 -6.53 -7.99
C TYR A 91 14.36 -6.27 -8.88
N THR A 92 13.33 -7.10 -8.69
CA THR A 92 11.97 -6.79 -9.12
C THR A 92 11.27 -6.01 -8.02
N PHE A 93 10.34 -5.13 -8.40
CA PHE A 93 9.67 -4.21 -7.50
C PHE A 93 8.18 -4.16 -7.82
N GLY A 94 7.35 -4.67 -6.91
CA GLY A 94 5.94 -4.94 -7.19
C GLY A 94 5.73 -6.19 -8.06
N LEU A 95 4.48 -6.50 -8.33
CA LEU A 95 4.08 -7.68 -9.10
C LEU A 95 2.99 -7.36 -10.12
N GLU A 96 1.82 -6.96 -9.67
CA GLU A 96 0.61 -6.68 -10.45
C GLU A 96 -0.09 -5.42 -9.90
N PRO A 97 -0.70 -4.59 -10.75
CA PRO A 97 -0.82 -4.69 -12.21
C PRO A 97 0.44 -4.25 -12.96
N LEU A 98 1.41 -3.64 -12.27
CA LEU A 98 2.68 -3.21 -12.85
C LEU A 98 3.86 -3.77 -12.06
N GLN A 99 4.97 -3.99 -12.77
CA GLN A 99 6.25 -4.33 -12.17
C GLN A 99 7.32 -3.37 -12.64
N GLN A 100 8.05 -2.79 -11.67
CA GLN A 100 9.27 -2.02 -11.90
C GLN A 100 10.51 -2.86 -11.64
N TYR A 101 11.66 -2.32 -12.01
CA TYR A 101 12.95 -2.96 -11.86
C TYR A 101 13.93 -2.00 -11.22
N LEU A 102 14.69 -2.49 -10.23
CA LEU A 102 15.73 -1.71 -9.58
C LEU A 102 17.10 -2.05 -10.17
N ILE A 103 17.87 -1.00 -10.39
CA ILE A 103 19.26 -1.07 -10.85
C ILE A 103 20.14 -0.51 -9.73
N GLU A 104 21.25 -1.19 -9.43
CA GLU A 104 22.24 -0.68 -8.51
C GLU A 104 23.24 0.18 -9.24
N LEU A 105 23.35 1.44 -8.85
CA LEU A 105 24.34 2.39 -9.35
C LEU A 105 25.47 2.58 -8.33
N LYS A 106 26.50 3.35 -8.72
CA LYS A 106 27.64 3.69 -7.88
C LYS A 106 27.19 4.23 -6.51
N GLY A 107 27.91 3.87 -5.45
CA GLY A 107 27.59 4.30 -4.10
C GLY A 107 26.41 3.58 -3.47
N GLY A 108 26.04 2.38 -3.92
CA GLY A 108 24.93 1.60 -3.37
C GLY A 108 23.56 2.20 -3.59
N ARG A 109 23.44 3.10 -4.57
CA ARG A 109 22.15 3.70 -4.98
C ARG A 109 21.32 2.67 -5.72
N LEU A 110 20.13 2.40 -5.26
CA LEU A 110 19.14 1.58 -5.97
C LEU A 110 18.16 2.51 -6.67
N GLN A 111 18.16 2.46 -7.99
CA GLN A 111 17.34 3.32 -8.85
C GLN A 111 16.24 2.52 -9.52
N PRO A 112 14.96 2.87 -9.32
CA PRO A 112 13.86 2.31 -10.08
C PRO A 112 13.87 2.90 -11.50
N LEU A 113 13.73 2.02 -12.50
CA LEU A 113 13.47 2.47 -13.86
C LEU A 113 12.13 3.21 -13.92
N THR A 114 12.06 4.28 -14.69
CA THR A 114 10.81 4.98 -15.02
C THR A 114 9.98 4.23 -16.06
N ILE A 115 10.55 3.18 -16.66
CA ILE A 115 9.86 2.26 -17.57
C ILE A 115 9.47 1.02 -16.77
N ALA A 116 8.18 0.69 -16.79
CA ALA A 116 7.60 -0.42 -16.05
C ALA A 116 6.88 -1.40 -16.99
N TRP A 117 6.62 -2.59 -16.50
CA TRP A 117 5.84 -3.60 -17.19
C TRP A 117 4.37 -3.55 -16.79
N ASP A 118 3.49 -3.40 -17.76
CA ASP A 118 2.03 -3.52 -17.65
C ASP A 118 1.65 -5.01 -17.76
N GLY A 119 1.37 -5.65 -16.63
CA GLY A 119 1.05 -7.06 -16.56
C GLY A 119 -0.21 -7.44 -17.33
N PRO A 120 -1.35 -6.75 -17.12
CA PRO A 120 -2.59 -6.98 -17.86
C PRO A 120 -2.47 -6.86 -19.39
N ASN A 121 -1.78 -5.82 -19.87
CA ASN A 121 -1.64 -5.54 -21.32
C ASN A 121 -0.37 -6.10 -21.93
N LYS A 122 0.51 -6.72 -21.12
CA LYS A 122 1.78 -7.34 -21.55
C LYS A 122 2.63 -6.40 -22.42
N LYS A 123 2.89 -5.19 -21.92
CA LYS A 123 3.67 -4.18 -22.62
C LYS A 123 4.50 -3.35 -21.66
N TRP A 124 5.58 -2.79 -22.17
CA TRP A 124 6.35 -1.74 -21.48
C TRP A 124 5.61 -0.41 -21.59
N PHE A 125 5.71 0.43 -20.57
CA PHE A 125 5.16 1.78 -20.57
C PHE A 125 6.00 2.71 -19.67
N HIS A 126 5.93 4.02 -19.91
CA HIS A 126 6.59 5.01 -19.08
C HIS A 126 5.64 5.47 -17.95
N LEU A 127 6.15 5.49 -16.70
CA LEU A 127 5.37 5.87 -15.53
C LEU A 127 4.96 7.35 -15.54
N TYR A 128 5.80 8.20 -16.12
CA TYR A 128 5.62 9.65 -16.18
C TYR A 128 5.59 10.13 -17.64
N PRO A 129 4.54 9.82 -18.41
CA PRO A 129 4.53 10.05 -19.86
C PRO A 129 4.50 11.51 -20.25
N HIS A 130 4.20 12.43 -19.31
CA HIS A 130 4.13 13.87 -19.55
C HIS A 130 5.36 14.64 -19.06
N GLU A 131 6.26 13.99 -18.33
CA GLU A 131 7.46 14.60 -17.78
C GLU A 131 8.66 14.39 -18.70
N LYS A 132 9.48 15.42 -18.84
CA LYS A 132 10.78 15.34 -19.51
C LYS A 132 11.85 15.51 -18.45
N ALA A 133 12.61 14.46 -18.22
CA ALA A 133 13.74 14.46 -17.30
C ALA A 133 14.99 13.99 -18.06
N PRO A 134 15.75 14.90 -18.71
CA PRO A 134 16.95 14.53 -19.44
C PRO A 134 18.05 14.07 -18.49
N PRO A 135 19.10 13.41 -18.99
CA PRO A 135 20.29 13.05 -18.20
C PRO A 135 20.84 14.26 -17.44
N GLY A 136 21.15 14.05 -16.15
CA GLY A 136 21.56 15.11 -15.22
C GLY A 136 20.41 15.83 -14.50
N ASP A 137 19.17 15.65 -14.90
CA ASP A 137 18.00 16.12 -14.14
C ASP A 137 17.80 15.29 -12.89
N VAL A 138 17.37 15.92 -11.80
CA VAL A 138 17.12 15.25 -10.51
C VAL A 138 15.97 14.22 -10.57
N LEU A 139 15.06 14.35 -11.55
CA LEU A 139 13.94 13.46 -11.84
C LEU A 139 14.26 12.42 -12.92
N HIS A 140 15.44 12.50 -13.59
CA HIS A 140 15.89 11.43 -14.46
C HIS A 140 15.95 10.09 -13.69
N TRP A 141 15.80 8.95 -14.35
CA TRP A 141 15.80 7.66 -13.62
C TRP A 141 17.10 7.42 -12.81
N THR A 142 18.22 8.04 -13.22
CA THR A 142 19.48 8.04 -12.45
C THR A 142 19.54 9.14 -11.39
N GLY A 143 18.60 10.08 -11.38
CA GLY A 143 18.61 11.27 -10.53
C GLY A 143 18.30 10.97 -9.07
N ARG A 144 18.72 11.90 -8.20
CA ARG A 144 18.62 11.72 -6.73
C ARG A 144 17.17 11.57 -6.22
N TYR A 145 16.20 12.16 -6.89
CA TYR A 145 14.79 12.07 -6.49
C TYR A 145 14.12 10.78 -6.93
N GLN A 146 14.83 9.92 -7.67
CA GLN A 146 14.38 8.57 -8.00
C GLN A 146 15.06 7.48 -7.13
N THR A 147 15.86 7.85 -6.12
CA THR A 147 16.63 6.90 -5.30
C THR A 147 15.72 6.10 -4.37
N ALA A 148 15.56 4.79 -4.62
CA ALA A 148 14.70 3.91 -3.84
C ALA A 148 15.13 3.79 -2.36
N ASN A 149 16.42 3.92 -2.06
CA ASN A 149 16.95 3.89 -0.70
C ASN A 149 16.33 4.96 0.22
N THR A 150 15.83 6.07 -0.33
CA THR A 150 15.26 7.17 0.45
C THR A 150 13.74 7.15 0.53
N MET A 151 13.06 6.35 -0.32
CA MET A 151 11.61 6.43 -0.48
C MET A 151 10.92 5.06 -0.43
N CYS A 152 11.40 4.10 -1.22
CA CYS A 152 10.64 2.91 -1.56
C CYS A 152 10.95 1.72 -0.65
N LEU A 153 12.24 1.51 -0.32
CA LEU A 153 12.70 0.29 0.34
C LEU A 153 12.10 0.11 1.73
N VAL A 154 11.81 1.18 2.44
CA VAL A 154 11.20 1.14 3.78
C VAL A 154 9.83 0.47 3.80
N CYS A 155 9.09 0.51 2.68
CA CYS A 155 7.78 -0.13 2.54
C CYS A 155 7.84 -1.48 1.81
N HIS A 156 8.94 -1.77 1.12
CA HIS A 156 9.07 -2.97 0.29
C HIS A 156 10.04 -4.02 0.87
N THR A 157 10.63 -3.73 2.03
CA THR A 157 11.49 -4.64 2.79
C THR A 157 11.05 -4.71 4.25
N THR A 158 11.62 -5.61 5.03
CA THR A 158 11.37 -5.73 6.47
C THR A 158 12.60 -5.23 7.23
N ASP A 159 12.40 -4.36 8.24
CA ASP A 159 13.46 -3.81 9.08
C ASP A 159 14.53 -3.06 8.27
N TYR A 160 14.09 -2.09 7.51
CA TYR A 160 14.97 -1.31 6.64
C TYR A 160 15.85 -0.34 7.40
N GLU A 161 17.15 -0.38 7.12
CA GLU A 161 18.14 0.61 7.55
C GLU A 161 18.71 1.34 6.32
N LYS A 162 18.48 2.64 6.21
CA LYS A 162 18.96 3.44 5.08
C LYS A 162 20.48 3.53 4.99
N ARG A 163 21.17 3.77 6.13
CA ARG A 163 22.63 3.86 6.26
C ARG A 163 23.29 4.73 5.20
N TYR A 164 22.78 5.94 5.04
CA TYR A 164 23.38 6.94 4.17
C TYR A 164 24.59 7.59 4.83
N ASP A 165 25.69 7.65 4.12
CA ASP A 165 26.90 8.38 4.50
C ASP A 165 26.99 9.66 3.65
N ALA A 166 26.82 10.81 4.30
CA ALA A 166 26.87 12.11 3.63
C ALA A 166 28.29 12.51 3.19
N ALA A 167 29.34 11.99 3.83
CA ALA A 167 30.72 12.31 3.48
C ALA A 167 31.15 11.66 2.16
N THR A 168 30.64 10.48 1.88
CA THR A 168 30.94 9.71 0.65
C THR A 168 29.80 9.72 -0.36
N ASP A 169 28.66 10.34 -0.02
CA ASP A 169 27.41 10.32 -0.78
C ASP A 169 27.01 8.91 -1.22
N SER A 170 27.00 7.98 -0.26
CA SER A 170 26.77 6.56 -0.52
C SER A 170 25.79 5.92 0.47
N PHE A 171 25.24 4.79 0.07
CA PHE A 171 24.32 3.98 0.86
C PHE A 171 24.92 2.60 1.16
N ALA A 172 24.83 2.18 2.42
CA ALA A 172 25.10 0.81 2.86
C ALA A 172 23.81 0.17 3.41
N SER A 173 22.71 0.38 2.71
CA SER A 173 21.36 -0.03 3.13
C SER A 173 21.28 -1.50 3.47
N ARG A 174 20.50 -1.83 4.50
CA ARG A 174 20.27 -3.20 4.98
C ARG A 174 18.79 -3.40 5.29
N TRP A 175 18.39 -4.65 5.34
CA TRP A 175 17.08 -5.11 5.74
C TRP A 175 17.17 -6.51 6.33
N ALA A 176 16.22 -6.91 7.15
CA ALA A 176 16.13 -8.27 7.66
C ALA A 176 15.61 -9.24 6.58
N GLU A 177 14.59 -8.79 5.78
CA GLU A 177 14.00 -9.57 4.69
C GLU A 177 13.74 -8.69 3.47
N LEU A 178 13.88 -9.28 2.27
CA LEU A 178 13.78 -8.61 0.98
C LEU A 178 12.34 -8.25 0.57
N ASN A 179 11.35 -8.52 1.41
CA ASN A 179 9.93 -8.25 1.18
C ASN A 179 9.25 -7.83 2.48
N VAL A 180 7.93 -7.62 2.44
CA VAL A 180 7.13 -7.38 3.63
C VAL A 180 6.81 -8.74 4.26
N SER A 181 7.68 -9.19 5.17
CA SER A 181 7.59 -10.48 5.85
C SER A 181 6.69 -10.41 7.09
N CYS A 182 6.57 -11.55 7.79
CA CYS A 182 5.81 -11.67 9.03
C CYS A 182 6.18 -10.59 10.05
N GLN A 183 7.47 -10.37 10.24
CA GLN A 183 8.01 -9.47 11.26
C GLN A 183 7.86 -7.99 10.92
N ALA A 184 7.48 -7.63 9.69
CA ALA A 184 7.11 -6.25 9.34
C ALA A 184 5.84 -5.78 10.09
N CYS A 185 4.96 -6.73 10.45
CA CYS A 185 3.72 -6.46 11.20
C CYS A 185 3.77 -6.98 12.63
N HIS A 186 4.38 -8.15 12.85
CA HIS A 186 4.42 -8.82 14.15
C HIS A 186 5.62 -8.41 15.02
N GLY A 187 6.56 -7.64 14.46
CA GLY A 187 7.79 -7.25 15.13
C GLY A 187 8.83 -8.39 15.21
N PRO A 188 10.02 -8.11 15.76
CA PRO A 188 11.11 -9.07 15.87
C PRO A 188 10.72 -10.30 16.70
N GLY A 189 11.04 -11.48 16.19
CA GLY A 189 10.52 -12.76 16.63
C GLY A 189 11.42 -13.61 17.52
N ASP A 190 12.67 -13.20 17.82
CA ASP A 190 13.63 -14.01 18.57
C ASP A 190 13.11 -14.48 19.92
N ARG A 191 12.48 -13.60 20.68
CA ARG A 191 11.90 -13.92 22.00
C ARG A 191 10.70 -14.85 21.91
N HIS A 192 9.89 -14.69 20.86
CA HIS A 192 8.77 -15.57 20.60
C HIS A 192 9.25 -16.99 20.28
N VAL A 193 10.25 -17.13 19.43
CA VAL A 193 10.85 -18.41 19.07
C VAL A 193 11.45 -19.10 20.31
N GLU A 194 12.18 -18.34 21.13
CA GLU A 194 12.75 -18.85 22.37
C GLU A 194 11.65 -19.32 23.35
N TRP A 195 10.59 -18.54 23.50
CA TRP A 195 9.46 -18.84 24.37
C TRP A 195 8.72 -20.11 23.92
N GLU A 196 8.39 -20.24 22.64
CA GLU A 196 7.75 -21.43 22.07
C GLU A 196 8.62 -22.68 22.19
N THR A 197 9.93 -22.54 21.96
CA THR A 197 10.89 -23.64 22.07
C THR A 197 10.94 -24.18 23.50
N ARG A 198 10.94 -23.31 24.50
CA ARG A 198 10.89 -23.70 25.91
C ARG A 198 9.60 -24.43 26.26
N LEU A 199 8.44 -23.92 25.86
CA LEU A 199 7.15 -24.55 26.13
C LEU A 199 7.08 -25.96 25.54
N ARG A 200 7.48 -26.12 24.30
CA ARG A 200 7.50 -27.44 23.63
C ARG A 200 8.49 -28.41 24.30
N GLY A 201 9.65 -27.90 24.72
CA GLY A 201 10.65 -28.70 25.46
C GLY A 201 10.16 -29.16 26.83
N ALA A 202 9.30 -28.39 27.50
CA ALA A 202 8.66 -28.72 28.75
C ALA A 202 7.39 -29.62 28.57
N GLY A 203 6.97 -29.90 27.34
CA GLY A 203 5.73 -30.66 27.08
C GLY A 203 4.46 -29.85 27.38
N GLU A 204 4.57 -28.54 27.59
CA GLU A 204 3.47 -27.65 27.88
C GLU A 204 2.74 -27.22 26.60
N LYS A 205 1.40 -27.17 26.64
CA LYS A 205 0.61 -26.59 25.57
C LYS A 205 0.44 -25.09 25.80
N PRO A 206 0.61 -24.23 24.76
CA PRO A 206 0.27 -22.83 24.88
C PRO A 206 -1.19 -22.66 25.35
N LEU A 207 -1.42 -21.70 26.25
CA LEU A 207 -2.78 -21.34 26.67
C LEU A 207 -3.61 -20.89 25.46
N SER A 208 -4.79 -21.42 25.29
CA SER A 208 -5.70 -21.04 24.20
C SER A 208 -7.04 -20.58 24.79
N PRO A 209 -7.49 -19.34 24.52
CA PRO A 209 -6.76 -18.27 23.82
C PRO A 209 -5.61 -17.69 24.66
N PRO A 210 -4.53 -17.27 24.04
CA PRO A 210 -3.39 -16.70 24.75
C PRO A 210 -3.78 -15.38 25.44
N ARG A 211 -3.34 -15.20 26.67
CA ARG A 211 -3.62 -13.98 27.47
C ARG A 211 -2.58 -12.87 27.20
N GLU A 212 -1.43 -13.21 26.65
CA GLU A 212 -0.30 -12.32 26.35
C GLU A 212 0.13 -12.46 24.90
N PRO A 213 0.85 -11.46 24.34
CA PRO A 213 1.33 -11.46 22.94
C PRO A 213 2.40 -12.53 22.65
N HIS A 214 2.52 -13.58 23.42
CA HIS A 214 3.46 -14.70 23.22
C HIS A 214 4.92 -14.25 23.05
N ALA A 215 5.36 -13.28 23.86
CA ALA A 215 6.67 -12.67 23.79
C ALA A 215 6.98 -11.93 22.46
N LEU A 216 6.01 -11.71 21.59
CA LEU A 216 6.10 -10.77 20.48
C LEU A 216 6.12 -9.33 21.01
N THR A 217 6.75 -8.43 20.25
CA THR A 217 6.78 -7.00 20.60
C THR A 217 5.49 -6.27 20.23
N VAL A 218 4.69 -6.83 19.33
CA VAL A 218 3.44 -6.27 18.84
C VAL A 218 2.26 -7.09 19.32
N ASP A 219 1.40 -6.49 20.15
CA ASP A 219 0.12 -7.09 20.55
C ASP A 219 -1.01 -6.70 19.58
N ILE A 220 -1.20 -7.48 18.53
CA ILE A 220 -2.27 -7.25 17.54
C ILE A 220 -3.65 -7.57 18.13
N ARG A 221 -3.74 -8.53 19.06
CA ARG A 221 -5.02 -9.00 19.61
C ARG A 221 -5.57 -8.05 20.65
N GLY A 222 -4.72 -7.56 21.55
CA GLY A 222 -5.06 -6.56 22.55
C GLY A 222 -5.20 -5.14 22.02
N ALA A 223 -4.74 -4.87 20.80
CA ALA A 223 -4.78 -3.55 20.19
C ALA A 223 -6.22 -3.12 19.88
N ASP A 224 -6.54 -1.87 20.17
CA ASP A 224 -7.78 -1.23 19.73
C ASP A 224 -7.80 -1.01 18.19
N ALA A 225 -8.92 -0.53 17.67
CA ALA A 225 -9.12 -0.33 16.23
C ALA A 225 -8.10 0.67 15.64
N ARG A 226 -7.76 1.72 16.36
CA ARG A 226 -6.79 2.73 15.93
C ARG A 226 -5.41 2.10 15.80
N ARG A 227 -4.93 1.40 16.82
CA ARG A 227 -3.63 0.73 16.84
C ARG A 227 -3.52 -0.34 15.76
N ARG A 228 -4.61 -1.11 15.52
CA ARG A 228 -4.64 -2.08 14.41
C ARG A 228 -4.50 -1.42 13.04
N THR A 229 -5.09 -0.26 12.83
CA THR A 229 -4.94 0.52 11.59
C THR A 229 -3.52 1.09 11.50
N GLU A 230 -2.96 1.55 12.61
CA GLU A 230 -1.60 2.09 12.68
C GLU A 230 -0.50 1.06 12.34
N LEU A 231 -0.78 -0.25 12.41
CA LEU A 231 0.16 -1.27 11.92
C LEU A 231 0.35 -1.24 10.39
N CYS A 232 -0.67 -0.80 9.66
CA CYS A 232 -0.62 -0.71 8.19
C CYS A 232 -0.08 0.65 7.72
N ALA A 233 -0.32 1.69 8.50
CA ALA A 233 -0.06 3.08 8.15
C ALA A 233 1.41 3.39 7.78
N PRO A 234 2.47 2.83 8.41
CA PRO A 234 3.85 3.12 8.03
C PRO A 234 4.15 2.94 6.55
N CYS A 235 3.47 2.01 5.87
CA CYS A 235 3.62 1.74 4.44
C CYS A 235 2.42 2.24 3.60
N HIS A 236 1.23 2.32 4.19
CA HIS A 236 0.00 2.68 3.48
C HIS A 236 -0.46 4.14 3.72
N LEU A 237 0.44 5.01 4.21
CA LEU A 237 0.23 6.44 4.43
C LEU A 237 1.30 7.26 3.71
N ARG A 238 0.92 8.36 3.04
CA ARG A 238 1.88 9.40 2.62
C ARG A 238 2.37 10.13 3.86
N ARG A 239 3.68 10.07 4.11
CA ARG A 239 4.26 10.55 5.38
C ARG A 239 5.75 10.84 5.24
N SER A 240 6.32 11.56 6.20
CA SER A 240 7.76 11.68 6.41
C SER A 240 8.16 10.90 7.68
N GLU A 241 9.41 10.42 7.73
CA GLU A 241 9.98 9.78 8.90
C GLU A 241 10.51 10.82 9.87
N LEU A 242 10.17 10.69 11.17
CA LEU A 242 10.67 11.53 12.25
C LEU A 242 11.82 10.85 13.00
N THR A 243 11.78 9.52 13.10
CA THR A 243 12.79 8.72 13.79
C THR A 243 13.40 7.71 12.82
N PRO A 244 14.70 7.41 12.96
CA PRO A 244 15.29 6.34 12.15
C PRO A 244 14.79 4.98 12.64
N ARG A 245 14.44 4.10 11.71
CA ARG A 245 14.11 2.69 11.96
C ARG A 245 13.04 2.48 13.06
N PRO A 246 11.84 3.04 12.93
CA PRO A 246 10.78 2.82 13.91
C PRO A 246 10.35 1.35 13.94
N ALA A 247 10.14 0.81 15.15
CA ALA A 247 9.73 -0.58 15.30
C ALA A 247 8.23 -0.75 14.99
N PRO A 248 7.83 -1.92 14.43
CA PRO A 248 6.42 -2.24 14.24
C PRO A 248 5.63 -2.14 15.55
N GLY A 249 4.43 -1.52 15.49
CA GLY A 249 3.54 -1.38 16.64
C GLY A 249 3.83 -0.19 17.55
N GLU A 250 4.88 0.57 17.32
CA GLU A 250 5.07 1.86 17.97
C GLU A 250 4.00 2.88 17.57
N PRO A 251 3.71 3.89 18.41
CA PRO A 251 2.75 4.94 18.05
C PRO A 251 3.13 5.62 16.73
N LEU A 252 2.16 5.73 15.82
CA LEU A 252 2.42 6.27 14.48
C LEU A 252 3.00 7.68 14.53
N LEU A 253 2.39 8.56 15.31
CA LEU A 253 2.76 9.99 15.33
C LEU A 253 4.06 10.29 16.10
N ASP A 254 4.60 9.35 16.86
CA ASP A 254 5.93 9.48 17.48
C ASP A 254 7.04 9.25 16.44
N ASN A 255 6.72 8.54 15.36
CA ASN A 255 7.68 8.07 14.39
C ASN A 255 7.49 8.66 12.99
N TYR A 256 6.29 9.12 12.67
CA TYR A 256 5.94 9.60 11.34
C TYR A 256 5.10 10.87 11.38
N LEU A 257 5.37 11.77 10.44
CA LEU A 257 4.55 12.94 10.17
C LEU A 257 3.65 12.65 8.96
N PRO A 258 2.34 12.41 9.14
CA PRO A 258 1.39 12.27 8.04
C PRO A 258 1.33 13.52 7.17
N SER A 259 1.22 13.34 5.86
CA SER A 259 0.92 14.46 4.95
C SER A 259 -0.48 14.99 5.22
N LEU A 260 -0.63 16.30 5.21
CA LEU A 260 -1.92 16.96 5.40
C LEU A 260 -2.82 16.80 4.16
N LEU A 261 -4.13 17.00 4.34
CA LEU A 261 -5.13 16.97 3.29
C LEU A 261 -5.14 18.32 2.52
N VAL A 262 -4.04 18.61 1.84
CA VAL A 262 -3.79 19.88 1.13
C VAL A 262 -3.42 19.63 -0.33
N GLU A 263 -3.64 20.61 -1.19
CA GLU A 263 -3.11 20.60 -2.54
C GLU A 263 -1.56 20.57 -2.51
N PRO A 264 -0.94 19.87 -3.47
CA PRO A 264 -1.50 19.13 -4.58
C PRO A 264 -1.87 17.67 -4.26
N LEU A 265 -1.80 17.23 -3.00
CA LEU A 265 -2.00 15.83 -2.61
C LEU A 265 -3.46 15.41 -2.62
N TYR A 266 -4.34 16.32 -2.23
CA TYR A 266 -5.78 16.09 -2.13
C TYR A 266 -6.54 17.23 -2.79
N TYR A 267 -7.73 16.94 -3.30
CA TYR A 267 -8.68 17.97 -3.72
C TYR A 267 -9.21 18.77 -2.51
N ALA A 268 -9.79 19.92 -2.78
CA ALA A 268 -10.33 20.82 -1.75
C ALA A 268 -11.40 20.19 -0.84
N ASP A 269 -12.07 19.13 -1.30
CA ASP A 269 -13.03 18.34 -0.52
C ASP A 269 -12.44 17.11 0.16
N GLY A 270 -11.12 16.91 0.09
CA GLY A 270 -10.39 15.79 0.67
C GLY A 270 -10.36 14.52 -0.16
N GLN A 271 -10.91 14.49 -1.37
CA GLN A 271 -10.67 13.39 -2.30
C GLN A 271 -9.20 13.28 -2.65
N GLN A 272 -8.69 12.05 -2.82
CA GLN A 272 -7.29 11.86 -3.22
C GLN A 272 -7.04 12.41 -4.64
N LEU A 273 -5.95 13.16 -4.80
CA LEU A 273 -5.53 13.73 -6.08
C LEU A 273 -4.24 13.05 -6.56
N GLU A 274 -3.22 13.02 -5.72
CA GLU A 274 -1.93 12.43 -6.00
C GLU A 274 -1.74 11.06 -5.31
N GLU A 275 -0.55 10.47 -5.41
CA GLU A 275 -0.22 9.19 -4.81
C GLU A 275 -0.04 9.32 -3.28
N VAL A 276 -1.17 9.29 -2.57
CA VAL A 276 -1.24 9.47 -1.10
C VAL A 276 -1.49 8.16 -0.35
N TYR A 277 -1.54 7.05 -1.06
CA TYR A 277 -1.90 5.73 -0.55
C TYR A 277 -3.34 5.70 -0.02
N VAL A 278 -3.63 4.98 1.06
CA VAL A 278 -5.03 4.75 1.48
C VAL A 278 -5.36 5.23 2.88
N ASP A 279 -4.39 5.29 3.80
CA ASP A 279 -4.66 5.57 5.22
C ASP A 279 -5.18 7.00 5.44
N GLY A 280 -4.61 8.00 4.77
CA GLY A 280 -5.06 9.39 4.88
C GLY A 280 -6.49 9.60 4.38
N SER A 281 -6.91 8.87 3.34
CA SER A 281 -8.30 8.83 2.87
C SER A 281 -9.18 8.09 3.86
N PHE A 282 -8.76 6.91 4.35
CA PHE A 282 -9.54 6.09 5.27
C PHE A 282 -9.83 6.81 6.60
N ARG A 283 -8.88 7.56 7.14
CA ARG A 283 -9.07 8.36 8.36
C ARG A 283 -10.14 9.45 8.24
N GLN A 284 -10.47 9.89 7.04
CA GLN A 284 -11.58 10.81 6.79
C GLN A 284 -12.94 10.12 6.90
N SER A 285 -13.01 8.79 6.79
CA SER A 285 -14.26 8.05 6.75
C SER A 285 -14.95 7.96 8.12
N LEU A 286 -16.28 7.94 8.10
CA LEU A 286 -17.08 7.64 9.29
C LEU A 286 -16.80 6.22 9.79
N MET A 287 -16.45 5.29 8.91
CA MET A 287 -16.09 3.92 9.28
C MET A 287 -14.89 3.89 10.22
N PHE A 288 -13.81 4.62 9.90
CA PHE A 288 -12.66 4.74 10.79
C PHE A 288 -13.04 5.32 12.15
N GLN A 289 -13.84 6.39 12.16
CA GLN A 289 -14.30 7.02 13.39
C GLN A 289 -15.16 6.07 14.27
N ARG A 290 -15.82 5.11 13.65
CA ARG A 290 -16.64 4.08 14.32
C ARG A 290 -15.87 2.79 14.64
N GLY A 291 -14.54 2.79 14.49
CA GLY A 291 -13.68 1.67 14.87
C GLY A 291 -13.58 0.54 13.83
N VAL A 292 -13.98 0.78 12.59
CA VAL A 292 -13.67 -0.14 11.49
C VAL A 292 -12.18 -0.10 11.18
N THR A 293 -11.59 -1.24 10.91
CA THR A 293 -10.17 -1.40 10.61
C THR A 293 -9.97 -1.97 9.21
N CYS A 294 -8.76 -1.89 8.68
CA CYS A 294 -8.39 -2.49 7.38
C CYS A 294 -8.76 -3.97 7.33
N THR A 295 -8.57 -4.69 8.45
CA THR A 295 -8.82 -6.14 8.54
C THR A 295 -10.30 -6.52 8.67
N ASN A 296 -11.22 -5.58 8.78
CA ASN A 296 -12.65 -5.88 8.61
C ASN A 296 -12.98 -6.21 7.15
N CYS A 297 -12.28 -5.59 6.20
CA CYS A 297 -12.49 -5.80 4.76
C CYS A 297 -11.42 -6.69 4.12
N HIS A 298 -10.16 -6.58 4.53
CA HIS A 298 -9.01 -7.30 3.98
C HIS A 298 -8.54 -8.44 4.89
N ASN A 299 -8.04 -9.51 4.28
CA ASN A 299 -7.20 -10.49 4.97
C ASN A 299 -5.75 -9.98 4.91
N ALA A 300 -5.12 -9.73 6.06
CA ALA A 300 -3.79 -9.14 6.14
C ALA A 300 -2.69 -10.02 5.52
N HIS A 301 -2.82 -11.35 5.58
CA HIS A 301 -1.83 -12.28 5.04
C HIS A 301 -1.92 -12.37 3.51
N THR A 302 -3.13 -12.46 2.94
CA THR A 302 -3.29 -12.52 1.49
C THR A 302 -3.28 -11.13 0.82
N GLY A 303 -3.52 -10.05 1.57
CA GLY A 303 -3.75 -8.70 1.04
C GLY A 303 -5.09 -8.53 0.31
N LYS A 304 -5.85 -9.60 0.11
CA LYS A 304 -7.09 -9.61 -0.67
C LYS A 304 -8.30 -9.23 0.19
N LEU A 305 -9.38 -8.83 -0.47
CA LEU A 305 -10.68 -8.68 0.19
C LEU A 305 -11.17 -10.02 0.75
N LYS A 306 -11.78 -10.00 1.93
CA LYS A 306 -12.39 -11.19 2.56
C LYS A 306 -13.64 -11.68 1.81
N ARG A 307 -14.30 -10.79 1.08
CA ARG A 307 -15.51 -11.07 0.28
C ARG A 307 -15.41 -10.27 -1.02
N SER A 308 -16.06 -10.76 -2.08
CA SER A 308 -16.06 -10.13 -3.39
C SER A 308 -17.26 -9.18 -3.59
N GLY A 309 -17.12 -8.19 -4.46
CA GLY A 309 -18.18 -7.28 -4.86
C GLY A 309 -18.83 -6.58 -3.67
N ASN A 310 -20.16 -6.40 -3.73
CA ASN A 310 -20.93 -5.76 -2.66
C ASN A 310 -20.93 -6.56 -1.35
N ALA A 311 -20.64 -7.87 -1.38
CA ALA A 311 -20.64 -8.70 -0.18
C ALA A 311 -19.62 -8.23 0.89
N VAL A 312 -18.56 -7.51 0.52
CA VAL A 312 -17.63 -6.92 1.48
C VAL A 312 -18.28 -5.77 2.27
N CYS A 313 -19.18 -5.03 1.68
CA CYS A 313 -19.91 -3.95 2.35
C CYS A 313 -21.13 -4.49 3.13
N LEU A 314 -21.82 -5.48 2.55
CA LEU A 314 -23.02 -6.08 3.11
C LEU A 314 -22.79 -6.94 4.35
N GLN A 315 -21.55 -7.21 4.75
CA GLN A 315 -21.29 -7.80 6.06
C GLN A 315 -21.75 -6.89 7.21
N CYS A 316 -21.91 -5.58 6.97
CA CYS A 316 -22.41 -4.59 7.94
C CYS A 316 -23.60 -3.79 7.39
N HIS A 317 -23.61 -3.43 6.10
CA HIS A 317 -24.60 -2.57 5.45
C HIS A 317 -25.78 -3.39 4.86
N LYS A 318 -26.41 -4.22 5.68
CA LYS A 318 -27.60 -5.03 5.36
C LYS A 318 -28.73 -4.75 6.36
N PRO A 319 -29.99 -5.12 6.08
CA PRO A 319 -31.10 -4.88 7.00
C PRO A 319 -30.92 -5.52 8.38
N ASP A 320 -30.31 -6.71 8.43
CA ASP A 320 -29.99 -7.41 9.67
C ASP A 320 -28.70 -6.83 10.28
N PRO A 321 -28.79 -6.19 11.47
CA PRO A 321 -27.66 -5.45 12.03
C PRO A 321 -26.46 -6.35 12.36
N ASN A 322 -25.25 -5.88 12.00
CA ASN A 322 -24.01 -6.47 12.48
C ASN A 322 -23.83 -6.11 13.97
N PRO A 323 -23.63 -7.08 14.89
CA PRO A 323 -23.51 -6.80 16.32
C PRO A 323 -22.38 -5.83 16.68
N SER A 324 -21.28 -5.85 15.93
CA SER A 324 -20.15 -4.94 16.15
C SER A 324 -20.40 -3.52 15.60
N PHE A 325 -21.31 -3.38 14.62
CA PHE A 325 -21.61 -2.12 13.94
C PHE A 325 -23.12 -1.96 13.67
N PRO A 326 -23.97 -1.95 14.71
CA PRO A 326 -25.43 -2.02 14.54
C PRO A 326 -26.02 -0.81 13.83
N THR A 327 -25.37 0.35 13.90
CA THR A 327 -25.82 1.59 13.24
C THR A 327 -25.55 1.61 11.73
N ALA A 328 -24.83 0.62 11.19
CA ALA A 328 -24.56 0.46 9.78
C ALA A 328 -25.69 -0.27 9.02
N ALA A 329 -26.70 -0.75 9.70
CA ALA A 329 -27.80 -1.52 9.11
C ALA A 329 -28.64 -0.67 8.14
N GLY A 330 -29.08 -1.30 7.04
CA GLY A 330 -29.97 -0.69 6.06
C GLY A 330 -30.10 -1.52 4.78
N SER A 331 -31.09 -1.18 3.95
CA SER A 331 -31.32 -1.83 2.66
C SER A 331 -30.64 -1.04 1.53
N PHE A 332 -29.30 -1.12 1.47
CA PHE A 332 -28.51 -0.32 0.54
C PHE A 332 -28.24 -1.00 -0.80
N ASP A 333 -28.19 -2.33 -0.87
CA ASP A 333 -27.98 -3.07 -2.11
C ASP A 333 -29.34 -3.28 -2.82
N SER A 334 -29.89 -2.21 -3.33
CA SER A 334 -31.17 -2.23 -4.03
C SER A 334 -31.30 -1.07 -5.02
N PRO A 335 -32.10 -1.22 -6.09
CA PRO A 335 -32.40 -0.13 -7.03
C PRO A 335 -33.03 1.12 -6.39
N LYS A 336 -33.64 0.99 -5.22
CA LYS A 336 -34.18 2.12 -4.44
C LYS A 336 -33.08 2.98 -3.80
N HIS A 337 -31.88 2.42 -3.64
CA HIS A 337 -30.72 3.16 -3.14
C HIS A 337 -29.81 3.63 -4.27
N HIS A 338 -29.36 2.73 -5.14
CA HIS A 338 -28.36 3.08 -6.15
C HIS A 338 -28.94 3.54 -7.50
N PHE A 339 -30.24 3.40 -7.75
CA PHE A 339 -30.98 3.81 -8.97
C PHE A 339 -30.42 3.27 -10.28
N HIS A 340 -29.75 2.11 -10.22
CA HIS A 340 -29.21 1.41 -11.37
C HIS A 340 -29.78 -0.01 -11.45
N LYS A 341 -29.64 -0.63 -12.62
CA LYS A 341 -30.03 -2.03 -12.83
C LYS A 341 -29.18 -2.93 -11.95
N GLU A 342 -29.79 -3.88 -11.26
CA GLU A 342 -29.10 -4.91 -10.48
C GLU A 342 -28.06 -5.64 -11.35
N GLY A 343 -26.90 -5.96 -10.75
CA GLY A 343 -25.79 -6.61 -11.43
C GLY A 343 -24.99 -5.72 -12.38
N SER A 344 -25.39 -4.44 -12.60
CA SER A 344 -24.61 -3.49 -13.39
C SER A 344 -23.45 -2.91 -12.58
N LYS A 345 -22.47 -2.31 -13.27
CA LYS A 345 -21.38 -1.57 -12.61
C LYS A 345 -21.88 -0.45 -11.70
N GLY A 346 -22.97 0.22 -12.06
CA GLY A 346 -23.58 1.28 -11.25
C GLY A 346 -24.26 0.80 -9.97
N ALA A 347 -24.52 -0.52 -9.85
CA ALA A 347 -25.03 -1.14 -8.63
C ALA A 347 -23.93 -1.56 -7.65
N LEU A 348 -22.66 -1.44 -8.03
CA LEU A 348 -21.55 -1.75 -7.12
C LEU A 348 -21.33 -0.59 -6.14
N CYS A 349 -21.32 -0.89 -4.85
CA CYS A 349 -21.14 0.11 -3.79
C CYS A 349 -19.86 0.94 -4.01
N VAL A 350 -18.77 0.28 -4.39
CA VAL A 350 -17.46 0.93 -4.59
C VAL A 350 -17.48 1.96 -5.73
N THR A 351 -18.31 1.79 -6.75
CA THR A 351 -18.37 2.71 -7.89
C THR A 351 -18.76 4.12 -7.47
N CYS A 352 -19.67 4.23 -6.50
CA CYS A 352 -20.15 5.51 -6.00
C CYS A 352 -19.41 5.98 -4.74
N HIS A 353 -19.11 5.05 -3.81
CA HIS A 353 -18.57 5.38 -2.50
C HIS A 353 -17.02 5.34 -2.43
N MET A 354 -16.37 4.72 -3.41
CA MET A 354 -14.92 4.58 -3.50
C MET A 354 -14.45 4.77 -4.96
N PRO A 355 -14.74 5.90 -5.61
CA PRO A 355 -14.34 6.11 -7.00
C PRO A 355 -12.83 5.91 -7.15
N ALA A 356 -12.45 5.10 -8.15
CA ALA A 356 -11.05 4.74 -8.38
C ALA A 356 -10.36 5.72 -9.33
N ARG A 357 -9.07 5.92 -9.11
CA ARG A 357 -8.19 6.72 -9.96
C ARG A 357 -6.95 5.95 -10.36
N PRO A 358 -6.38 6.22 -11.53
CA PRO A 358 -5.12 5.61 -11.93
C PRO A 358 -3.95 6.24 -11.15
N TYR A 359 -3.12 5.38 -10.57
CA TYR A 359 -1.82 5.70 -10.01
C TYR A 359 -0.74 5.03 -10.83
N MET A 360 0.46 5.61 -10.88
CA MET A 360 1.57 5.07 -11.66
C MET A 360 1.12 4.64 -13.08
N GLY A 361 0.32 5.47 -13.72
CA GLY A 361 -0.22 5.29 -15.07
C GLY A 361 -1.37 4.29 -15.21
N ILE A 362 -1.32 3.12 -14.61
CA ILE A 362 -2.27 2.02 -14.89
C ILE A 362 -2.95 1.40 -13.66
N GLN A 363 -2.44 1.65 -12.47
CA GLN A 363 -2.99 1.04 -11.27
C GLN A 363 -4.20 1.80 -10.74
N LEU A 364 -5.40 1.26 -10.94
CA LEU A 364 -6.62 1.84 -10.38
C LEU A 364 -6.68 1.61 -8.87
N ARG A 365 -6.73 2.69 -8.10
CA ARG A 365 -6.88 2.66 -6.65
C ARG A 365 -8.18 3.32 -6.22
N PRO A 366 -9.07 2.58 -5.53
CA PRO A 366 -10.28 3.14 -4.93
C PRO A 366 -9.95 4.13 -3.82
N ASP A 367 -10.67 5.25 -3.77
CA ASP A 367 -10.57 6.21 -2.67
C ASP A 367 -11.17 5.63 -1.39
N HIS A 368 -10.36 5.43 -0.37
CA HIS A 368 -10.74 4.85 0.92
C HIS A 368 -11.40 5.84 1.89
N SER A 369 -11.73 7.05 1.46
CA SER A 369 -12.57 7.95 2.25
C SER A 369 -14.01 7.44 2.41
N ILE A 370 -14.42 6.50 1.57
CA ILE A 370 -15.71 5.77 1.63
C ILE A 370 -16.87 6.75 1.86
N ARG A 371 -16.90 7.78 1.02
CA ARG A 371 -17.77 8.93 1.20
C ARG A 371 -19.14 8.76 0.52
N ASN A 372 -20.13 9.46 1.01
CA ASN A 372 -21.33 9.66 0.24
C ASN A 372 -21.03 10.58 -0.95
N PRO A 373 -21.49 10.24 -2.18
CA PRO A 373 -21.31 11.10 -3.34
C PRO A 373 -21.90 12.51 -3.11
N ARG A 374 -21.08 13.52 -3.36
CA ARG A 374 -21.46 14.94 -3.17
C ARG A 374 -21.22 15.74 -4.45
N PRO A 375 -21.98 15.46 -5.53
CA PRO A 375 -21.82 16.20 -6.79
C PRO A 375 -22.18 17.69 -6.67
N ASP A 376 -22.93 18.08 -5.65
CA ASP A 376 -23.15 19.48 -5.28
C ASP A 376 -21.85 20.20 -4.87
N LEU A 377 -20.94 19.50 -4.16
CA LEU A 377 -19.61 20.02 -3.89
C LEU A 377 -18.74 20.02 -5.15
N SER A 378 -18.90 19.04 -6.03
CA SER A 378 -18.20 19.02 -7.32
C SER A 378 -18.54 20.23 -8.18
N VAL A 379 -19.82 20.64 -8.21
CA VAL A 379 -20.26 21.88 -8.86
C VAL A 379 -19.62 23.11 -8.22
N LYS A 380 -19.62 23.16 -6.89
CA LYS A 380 -19.16 24.33 -6.14
C LYS A 380 -17.64 24.50 -6.15
N LEU A 381 -16.89 23.41 -6.07
CA LEU A 381 -15.44 23.38 -5.83
C LEU A 381 -14.62 22.96 -7.06
N GLY A 382 -15.28 22.52 -8.15
CA GLY A 382 -14.60 21.99 -9.33
C GLY A 382 -13.89 20.64 -9.09
N VAL A 383 -14.27 19.89 -8.04
CA VAL A 383 -13.70 18.59 -7.72
C VAL A 383 -14.43 17.46 -8.48
N PRO A 384 -13.83 16.28 -8.66
CA PRO A 384 -14.47 15.18 -9.36
C PRO A 384 -15.73 14.68 -8.66
N ASP A 385 -16.69 14.16 -9.45
CA ASP A 385 -17.83 13.40 -8.95
C ASP A 385 -17.82 11.96 -9.47
N ALA A 386 -18.42 11.04 -8.70
CA ALA A 386 -18.42 9.62 -9.02
C ALA A 386 -19.27 9.27 -10.26
N CYS A 387 -20.28 10.08 -10.61
CA CYS A 387 -21.24 9.76 -11.68
C CYS A 387 -20.60 9.96 -13.06
N THR A 388 -19.89 11.07 -13.26
CA THR A 388 -19.32 11.44 -14.58
C THR A 388 -18.16 10.53 -14.99
N THR A 389 -17.61 9.71 -14.09
CA THR A 389 -16.64 8.66 -14.45
C THR A 389 -17.23 7.59 -15.38
N CYS A 390 -18.55 7.34 -15.28
CA CYS A 390 -19.26 6.38 -16.12
C CYS A 390 -20.21 7.07 -17.10
N HIS A 391 -20.86 8.16 -16.69
CA HIS A 391 -21.78 8.95 -17.53
C HIS A 391 -21.00 10.00 -18.32
N VAL A 392 -20.18 9.53 -19.27
CA VAL A 392 -19.34 10.37 -20.13
C VAL A 392 -20.18 11.42 -20.86
N GLY A 393 -19.72 12.67 -20.86
CA GLY A 393 -20.42 13.81 -21.47
C GLY A 393 -21.50 14.44 -20.59
N LYS A 394 -21.75 13.93 -19.39
CA LYS A 394 -22.57 14.60 -18.38
C LYS A 394 -21.70 15.51 -17.51
N THR A 395 -22.36 16.50 -16.86
CA THR A 395 -21.69 17.47 -15.98
C THR A 395 -21.92 17.14 -14.52
N ALA A 396 -21.13 17.72 -13.63
CA ALA A 396 -21.36 17.63 -12.19
C ALA A 396 -22.74 18.18 -11.78
N GLN A 397 -23.26 19.20 -12.51
CA GLN A 397 -24.63 19.72 -12.29
C GLN A 397 -25.66 18.65 -12.57
N TRP A 398 -25.57 17.92 -13.69
CA TRP A 398 -26.46 16.80 -13.98
C TRP A 398 -26.45 15.75 -12.87
N SER A 399 -25.27 15.44 -12.31
CA SER A 399 -25.13 14.51 -11.19
C SER A 399 -25.80 15.05 -9.93
N ALA A 400 -25.64 16.34 -9.63
CA ALA A 400 -26.27 17.01 -8.49
C ALA A 400 -27.79 16.99 -8.59
N ASP A 401 -28.34 17.29 -9.78
CA ASP A 401 -29.77 17.27 -10.05
C ASP A 401 -30.37 15.85 -9.92
N ALA A 402 -29.62 14.82 -10.40
CA ALA A 402 -30.03 13.43 -10.24
C ALA A 402 -30.13 13.04 -8.77
N VAL A 403 -29.13 13.42 -7.96
CA VAL A 403 -29.12 13.11 -6.53
C VAL A 403 -30.20 13.86 -5.77
N VAL A 404 -30.52 15.12 -6.15
CA VAL A 404 -31.69 15.88 -5.61
C VAL A 404 -33.00 15.18 -5.97
N LYS A 405 -33.13 14.69 -7.20
CA LYS A 405 -34.29 13.93 -7.64
C LYS A 405 -34.50 12.65 -6.84
N TRP A 406 -33.42 11.94 -6.49
CA TRP A 406 -33.45 10.65 -5.78
C TRP A 406 -33.67 10.78 -4.27
N TYR A 407 -33.02 11.75 -3.65
CA TYR A 407 -32.93 11.86 -2.18
C TYR A 407 -33.51 13.16 -1.62
N GLY A 408 -34.05 14.04 -2.50
CA GLY A 408 -34.53 15.36 -2.11
C GLY A 408 -33.45 16.43 -1.99
N PRO A 409 -33.85 17.71 -1.85
CA PRO A 409 -32.92 18.85 -1.81
C PRO A 409 -32.16 19.00 -0.50
N VAL A 410 -32.70 18.45 0.60
CA VAL A 410 -32.10 18.58 1.93
C VAL A 410 -31.19 17.38 2.19
N ARG A 411 -29.91 17.64 2.38
CA ARG A 411 -28.93 16.64 2.77
C ARG A 411 -28.73 16.64 4.28
N LYS A 412 -28.63 15.44 4.86
CA LYS A 412 -28.11 15.35 6.22
C LYS A 412 -26.69 15.90 6.21
N GLN A 413 -26.46 16.98 6.95
CA GLN A 413 -25.12 17.49 7.13
C GLN A 413 -24.34 16.48 7.97
N GLY A 414 -23.35 15.86 7.38
CA GLY A 414 -22.38 15.04 8.10
C GLY A 414 -21.35 15.92 8.81
N THR A 415 -20.73 15.40 9.86
CA THR A 415 -19.63 16.05 10.56
C THR A 415 -18.29 15.89 9.82
N HIS A 416 -18.29 15.23 8.67
CA HIS A 416 -17.15 14.97 7.80
C HIS A 416 -17.56 15.16 6.33
N TYR A 417 -16.60 15.40 5.47
CA TYR A 417 -16.83 15.61 4.03
C TYR A 417 -17.10 14.32 3.23
N GLY A 418 -16.86 13.16 3.85
CA GLY A 418 -17.13 11.84 3.27
C GLY A 418 -18.59 11.43 3.32
#